data_3f33243507736a7888fa415d0fa22140
#
_entry.id   3f33243507736a7888fa415d0fa22140
#
_cell.length_a   1.000
_cell.length_b   1.000
_cell.length_c   1.000
_cell.angle_alpha   90.00
_cell.angle_beta   90.00
_cell.angle_gamma   90.00
#
_symmetry.space_group_name_H-M   'P 1'
#
loop_
_entity.id
_entity.type
_entity.pdbx_description
1 polymer ?
#
loop_
_entity_poly.entity_id
_entity_poly.type
_entity_poly.pdbx_seq_one_letter_code
_entity_poly.pdbx_strand_id
1 'polypeptide(L)'
;MDKGGTAMKRWKKMMAFCFAFLMAFVMFGSSVEAANGPNEQDWSSAYIVIDDGSANPKQLYNANKSVTISTVKNIRYDKKTNTLTLNGYQEAEKRIVANEMGDDFKVKVVGNNQIQGIAVWGYSYGGSLTLEGNGSLEINKN
;
A
#
# COMPACT_ATOMS: atom_id res chain seq x y z
N MET A 1 -39.77 -33.60 41.98
CA MET A 1 -38.79 -32.49 42.27
C MET A 1 -38.09 -32.12 41.00
N ASP A 2 -38.61 -31.11 40.35
CA ASP A 2 -38.08 -30.65 39.05
C ASP A 2 -37.05 -29.55 39.26
N LYS A 3 -35.78 -29.88 39.32
CA LYS A 3 -34.64 -28.93 39.43
C LYS A 3 -33.94 -28.67 38.07
N GLY A 4 -34.44 -29.22 36.96
CA GLY A 4 -33.79 -29.08 35.65
C GLY A 4 -34.24 -27.86 34.84
N GLY A 5 -35.42 -27.31 35.13
CA GLY A 5 -36.03 -26.30 34.27
C GLY A 5 -35.44 -24.89 34.42
N THR A 6 -34.90 -24.53 35.57
CA THR A 6 -34.39 -23.20 35.87
C THR A 6 -32.97 -22.96 35.34
N ALA A 7 -32.12 -23.99 35.32
CA ALA A 7 -30.75 -23.88 34.79
C ALA A 7 -30.76 -23.70 33.26
N MET A 8 -31.62 -24.41 32.53
CA MET A 8 -31.73 -24.33 31.09
C MET A 8 -32.31 -22.97 30.61
N LYS A 9 -33.23 -22.38 31.37
CA LYS A 9 -33.75 -21.03 31.08
C LYS A 9 -32.70 -19.92 31.28
N ARG A 10 -31.85 -20.09 32.30
CA ARG A 10 -30.72 -19.15 32.52
C ARG A 10 -29.67 -19.23 31.42
N TRP A 11 -29.37 -20.43 30.94
CA TRP A 11 -28.39 -20.64 29.90
C TRP A 11 -28.84 -20.08 28.54
N LYS A 12 -30.14 -20.25 28.19
CA LYS A 12 -30.70 -19.62 26.98
C LYS A 12 -30.68 -18.09 27.03
N LYS A 13 -30.93 -17.50 28.20
CA LYS A 13 -30.80 -16.02 28.36
C LYS A 13 -29.35 -15.55 28.27
N MET A 14 -28.39 -16.30 28.80
CA MET A 14 -26.97 -15.98 28.73
C MET A 14 -26.42 -16.11 27.28
N MET A 15 -26.84 -17.15 26.55
CA MET A 15 -26.49 -17.31 25.14
C MET A 15 -27.07 -16.21 24.25
N ALA A 16 -28.31 -15.79 24.50
CA ALA A 16 -28.93 -14.67 23.78
C ALA A 16 -28.19 -13.33 24.04
N PHE A 17 -27.69 -13.14 25.26
CA PHE A 17 -26.93 -11.91 25.60
C PHE A 17 -25.54 -11.91 24.95
N CYS A 18 -24.86 -13.06 24.89
CA CYS A 18 -23.57 -13.17 24.17
C CYS A 18 -23.73 -12.97 22.66
N PHE A 19 -24.82 -13.46 22.07
CA PHE A 19 -25.08 -13.26 20.63
C PHE A 19 -25.40 -11.80 20.31
N ALA A 20 -26.16 -11.11 21.18
CA ALA A 20 -26.44 -9.68 21.00
C ALA A 20 -25.17 -8.82 21.15
N PHE A 21 -24.24 -9.20 22.04
CA PHE A 21 -22.97 -8.51 22.22
C PHE A 21 -22.01 -8.74 21.04
N LEU A 22 -22.01 -9.97 20.47
CA LEU A 22 -21.20 -10.27 19.28
C LEU A 22 -21.71 -9.54 18.03
N MET A 23 -23.04 -9.41 17.88
CA MET A 23 -23.63 -8.65 16.78
C MET A 23 -23.41 -7.14 16.91
N ALA A 24 -23.36 -6.59 18.13
CA ALA A 24 -23.07 -5.18 18.37
C ALA A 24 -21.60 -4.85 18.02
N PHE A 25 -20.65 -5.79 18.21
CA PHE A 25 -19.24 -5.58 17.86
C PHE A 25 -18.97 -5.61 16.36
N VAL A 26 -19.79 -6.33 15.59
CA VAL A 26 -19.69 -6.37 14.11
C VAL A 26 -20.27 -5.10 13.48
N MET A 27 -21.18 -4.40 14.15
CA MET A 27 -21.76 -3.15 13.63
C MET A 27 -20.94 -1.89 13.93
N PHE A 28 -19.99 -1.95 14.87
CA PHE A 28 -19.09 -0.82 15.17
C PHE A 28 -17.74 -0.91 14.43
N GLY A 29 -17.55 -1.93 13.60
CA GLY A 29 -16.39 -2.07 12.71
C GLY A 29 -16.55 -1.43 11.34
N SER A 30 -17.55 -0.58 11.12
CA SER A 30 -17.53 0.33 9.99
C SER A 30 -16.47 1.38 10.29
N SER A 31 -15.30 1.22 9.67
CA SER A 31 -14.35 2.29 9.48
C SER A 31 -15.12 3.51 9.01
N VAL A 32 -15.16 4.56 9.84
CA VAL A 32 -15.51 5.89 9.38
C VAL A 32 -14.41 6.22 8.37
N GLU A 33 -14.69 6.04 7.08
CA GLU A 33 -13.89 6.68 6.06
C GLU A 33 -14.02 8.18 6.33
N ALA A 34 -12.97 8.75 6.92
CA ALA A 34 -12.83 10.17 6.98
C ALA A 34 -12.88 10.65 5.53
N ALA A 35 -13.89 11.42 5.18
CA ALA A 35 -13.99 12.07 3.88
C ALA A 35 -12.83 13.05 3.82
N ASN A 36 -11.70 12.59 3.29
CA ASN A 36 -10.56 13.43 2.98
C ASN A 36 -11.00 14.41 1.89
N GLY A 37 -10.74 15.68 2.12
CA GLY A 37 -11.02 16.73 1.15
C GLY A 37 -10.30 16.46 -0.18
N PRO A 38 -10.71 17.08 -1.29
CA PRO A 38 -10.23 16.76 -2.65
C PRO A 38 -8.73 16.98 -2.90
N ASN A 39 -7.96 17.43 -1.91
CA ASN A 39 -6.53 17.74 -2.05
C ASN A 39 -5.63 17.01 -1.03
N GLU A 40 -6.15 16.14 -0.17
CA GLU A 40 -5.30 15.31 0.67
C GLU A 40 -4.94 14.03 -0.07
N GLN A 41 -3.68 13.95 -0.45
CA GLN A 41 -3.11 12.71 -0.99
C GLN A 41 -3.15 11.67 0.13
N ASP A 42 -3.91 10.59 -0.09
CA ASP A 42 -4.01 9.49 0.86
C ASP A 42 -2.69 8.71 0.89
N TRP A 43 -1.83 9.11 1.83
CA TRP A 43 -0.53 8.48 2.08
C TRP A 43 -0.65 7.17 2.86
N SER A 44 -1.86 6.77 3.28
CA SER A 44 -2.10 5.52 4.01
C SER A 44 -2.19 4.29 3.12
N SER A 45 -2.28 4.47 1.81
CA SER A 45 -2.38 3.37 0.83
C SER A 45 -1.06 3.10 0.13
N ALA A 46 -0.88 1.87 -0.36
CA ALA A 46 0.29 1.51 -1.16
C ALA A 46 0.36 2.34 -2.45
N TYR A 47 1.51 2.97 -2.72
CA TYR A 47 1.71 3.78 -3.92
C TYR A 47 3.15 3.75 -4.43
N ILE A 48 3.32 4.09 -5.69
CA ILE A 48 4.62 4.37 -6.32
C ILE A 48 4.50 5.71 -7.05
N VAL A 49 5.40 6.64 -6.73
CA VAL A 49 5.48 7.96 -7.38
C VAL A 49 6.88 8.24 -7.91
N ILE A 50 6.95 9.06 -8.95
CA ILE A 50 8.17 9.73 -9.36
C ILE A 50 8.13 11.12 -8.76
N ASP A 51 9.00 11.34 -7.80
CA ASP A 51 9.18 12.60 -7.09
C ASP A 51 10.21 13.45 -7.85
N ASP A 52 9.78 14.55 -8.39
CA ASP A 52 10.58 15.56 -9.09
C ASP A 52 10.67 16.88 -8.31
N GLY A 53 10.32 16.84 -7.02
CA GLY A 53 10.25 18.01 -6.15
C GLY A 53 9.02 18.91 -6.38
N SER A 54 8.12 18.54 -7.28
CA SER A 54 6.88 19.28 -7.51
C SER A 54 5.80 18.93 -6.46
N ALA A 55 4.83 19.82 -6.30
CA ALA A 55 3.68 19.59 -5.43
C ALA A 55 2.76 18.42 -5.91
N ASN A 56 2.90 18.01 -7.19
CA ASN A 56 2.09 16.97 -7.80
C ASN A 56 2.97 15.92 -8.48
N PRO A 57 3.61 15.02 -7.74
CA PRO A 57 4.46 13.98 -8.29
C PRO A 57 3.66 13.03 -9.20
N LYS A 58 4.32 12.44 -10.19
CA LYS A 58 3.67 11.50 -11.11
C LYS A 58 3.39 10.17 -10.44
N GLN A 59 2.12 9.81 -10.31
CA GLN A 59 1.69 8.52 -9.76
C GLN A 59 1.87 7.42 -10.78
N LEU A 60 2.70 6.42 -10.49
CA LEU A 60 2.82 5.18 -11.30
C LEU A 60 1.88 4.10 -10.82
N TYR A 61 1.57 4.08 -9.55
CA TYR A 61 0.63 3.18 -8.90
C TYR A 61 0.05 3.84 -7.65
N ASN A 62 -1.21 3.57 -7.39
CA ASN A 62 -1.85 3.87 -6.13
C ASN A 62 -2.94 2.83 -5.86
N ALA A 63 -3.00 2.28 -4.66
CA ALA A 63 -4.05 1.33 -4.25
C ALA A 63 -5.41 2.02 -4.17
N ASN A 64 -5.45 3.32 -3.90
CA ASN A 64 -6.65 4.13 -3.98
C ASN A 64 -7.02 4.35 -5.46
N LYS A 65 -8.13 3.76 -5.88
CA LYS A 65 -8.61 3.82 -7.27
C LYS A 65 -9.05 5.20 -7.74
N SER A 66 -9.23 6.15 -6.81
CA SER A 66 -9.60 7.54 -7.13
C SER A 66 -8.43 8.35 -7.69
N VAL A 67 -7.21 7.85 -7.56
CA VAL A 67 -5.99 8.54 -8.02
C VAL A 67 -5.73 8.21 -9.48
N THR A 68 -5.47 9.25 -10.27
CA THR A 68 -5.10 9.11 -11.69
C THR A 68 -3.68 8.58 -11.82
N ILE A 69 -3.53 7.46 -12.53
CA ILE A 69 -2.23 6.85 -12.79
C ILE A 69 -1.61 7.46 -14.04
N SER A 70 -0.35 7.86 -13.92
CA SER A 70 0.44 8.42 -15.02
C SER A 70 1.18 7.33 -15.78
N THR A 71 1.19 7.45 -17.10
CA THR A 71 2.11 6.66 -17.93
C THR A 71 3.42 7.42 -18.10
N VAL A 72 4.52 6.78 -17.75
CA VAL A 72 5.87 7.36 -17.89
C VAL A 72 6.70 6.46 -18.79
N LYS A 73 7.40 7.06 -19.75
CA LYS A 73 8.27 6.33 -20.66
C LYS A 73 9.40 5.62 -19.90
N ASN A 74 9.72 4.40 -20.32
CA ASN A 74 10.84 3.63 -19.79
C ASN A 74 10.71 3.18 -18.31
N ILE A 75 9.54 3.36 -17.72
CA ILE A 75 9.24 2.85 -16.38
C ILE A 75 7.83 2.27 -16.36
N ARG A 76 7.68 1.09 -15.74
CA ARG A 76 6.40 0.39 -15.64
C ARG A 76 6.31 -0.41 -14.36
N TYR A 77 5.17 -0.33 -13.70
CA TYR A 77 4.85 -1.19 -12.57
C TYR A 77 3.87 -2.31 -12.98
N ASP A 78 4.19 -3.53 -12.59
CA ASP A 78 3.30 -4.69 -12.70
C ASP A 78 2.82 -5.12 -11.32
N LYS A 79 1.54 -4.87 -11.05
CA LYS A 79 0.90 -5.20 -9.78
C LYS A 79 0.88 -6.71 -9.49
N LYS A 80 0.79 -7.57 -10.54
CA LYS A 80 0.68 -9.03 -10.34
C LYS A 80 1.96 -9.64 -9.78
N THR A 81 3.11 -9.09 -10.17
CA THR A 81 4.42 -9.56 -9.76
C THR A 81 5.08 -8.64 -8.74
N ASN A 82 4.40 -7.56 -8.33
CA ASN A 82 4.90 -6.49 -7.46
C ASN A 82 6.27 -5.95 -7.93
N THR A 83 6.40 -5.76 -9.26
CA THR A 83 7.70 -5.42 -9.88
C THR A 83 7.62 -4.10 -10.61
N LEU A 84 8.49 -3.17 -10.24
CA LEU A 84 8.76 -1.94 -10.97
C LEU A 84 9.91 -2.17 -11.94
N THR A 85 9.68 -2.04 -13.24
CA THR A 85 10.72 -2.20 -14.27
C THR A 85 11.21 -0.84 -14.74
N LEU A 86 12.51 -0.63 -14.69
CA LEU A 86 13.24 0.48 -15.32
C LEU A 86 13.91 -0.08 -16.59
N ASN A 87 13.64 0.53 -17.74
CA ASN A 87 14.19 0.08 -19.02
C ASN A 87 14.79 1.27 -19.79
N GLY A 88 16.03 1.60 -19.48
CA GLY A 88 16.69 2.77 -20.04
C GLY A 88 16.07 4.08 -19.53
N TYR A 89 15.67 4.13 -18.26
CA TYR A 89 15.09 5.32 -17.65
C TYR A 89 16.20 6.29 -17.24
N GLN A 90 16.21 7.49 -17.84
CA GLN A 90 17.28 8.49 -17.74
C GLN A 90 16.73 9.78 -17.13
N GLU A 91 16.61 9.83 -15.81
CA GLU A 91 16.06 10.99 -15.08
C GLU A 91 16.86 11.20 -13.78
N ALA A 92 18.07 11.71 -13.94
CA ALA A 92 19.07 11.86 -12.86
C ALA A 92 18.60 12.68 -11.66
N GLU A 93 17.63 13.59 -11.85
CA GLU A 93 17.12 14.48 -10.81
C GLU A 93 15.83 13.98 -10.16
N LYS A 94 15.29 12.84 -10.62
CA LYS A 94 14.04 12.30 -10.12
C LYS A 94 14.26 11.12 -9.20
N ARG A 95 13.53 11.10 -8.11
CA ARG A 95 13.51 10.02 -7.13
C ARG A 95 12.27 9.16 -7.31
N ILE A 96 12.41 7.86 -7.16
CA ILE A 96 11.29 6.93 -7.07
C ILE A 96 10.97 6.72 -5.60
N VAL A 97 9.73 6.93 -5.22
CA VAL A 97 9.23 6.67 -3.86
C VAL A 97 8.18 5.59 -3.94
N ALA A 98 8.41 4.49 -3.23
CA ALA A 98 7.49 3.37 -3.09
C ALA A 98 7.08 3.24 -1.63
N ASN A 99 5.77 3.28 -1.36
CA ASN A 99 5.22 3.21 -0.02
C ASN A 99 4.33 1.97 0.11
N GLU A 100 4.51 1.20 1.19
CA GLU A 100 3.68 0.05 1.55
C GLU A 100 3.50 -1.00 0.45
N MET A 101 4.55 -1.22 -0.31
CA MET A 101 4.52 -2.17 -1.43
C MET A 101 4.63 -3.63 -0.98
N GLY A 102 4.81 -3.90 0.32
CA GLY A 102 5.02 -5.25 0.85
C GLY A 102 6.46 -5.74 0.73
N ASP A 103 6.73 -6.91 1.33
CA ASP A 103 8.09 -7.47 1.44
C ASP A 103 8.60 -8.09 0.14
N ASP A 104 7.74 -8.31 -0.84
CA ASP A 104 8.05 -8.89 -2.15
C ASP A 104 8.25 -7.84 -3.26
N PHE A 105 8.35 -6.55 -2.88
CA PHE A 105 8.56 -5.48 -3.85
C PHE A 105 9.92 -5.60 -4.53
N LYS A 106 9.92 -5.53 -5.86
CA LYS A 106 11.09 -5.67 -6.70
C LYS A 106 11.27 -4.49 -7.63
N VAL A 107 12.52 -4.13 -7.87
CA VAL A 107 12.91 -3.23 -8.96
C VAL A 107 13.75 -4.01 -9.96
N LYS A 108 13.22 -4.18 -11.17
CA LYS A 108 13.90 -4.83 -12.29
C LYS A 108 14.58 -3.78 -13.15
N VAL A 109 15.88 -3.94 -13.34
CA VAL A 109 16.74 -3.01 -14.09
C VAL A 109 17.11 -3.62 -15.42
N VAL A 110 16.72 -2.96 -16.52
CA VAL A 110 17.03 -3.37 -17.92
C VAL A 110 17.67 -2.19 -18.64
N GLY A 111 18.77 -2.44 -19.35
CA GLY A 111 19.53 -1.36 -19.99
C GLY A 111 20.21 -0.42 -18.97
N ASN A 112 20.60 0.77 -19.41
CA ASN A 112 21.27 1.75 -18.58
C ASN A 112 20.24 2.73 -18.00
N ASN A 113 20.20 2.84 -16.69
CA ASN A 113 19.24 3.70 -16.00
C ASN A 113 19.96 4.69 -15.09
N GLN A 114 19.40 5.89 -14.95
CA GLN A 114 19.95 6.96 -14.13
C GLN A 114 18.80 7.64 -13.36
N ILE A 115 18.94 7.76 -12.05
CA ILE A 115 17.95 8.36 -11.14
C ILE A 115 18.65 9.06 -9.99
N GLN A 116 17.94 9.92 -9.25
CA GLN A 116 18.44 10.49 -8.02
C GLN A 116 18.47 9.45 -6.88
N GLY A 117 17.48 8.57 -6.81
CA GLY A 117 17.40 7.56 -5.78
C GLY A 117 16.11 6.75 -5.79
N ILE A 118 16.07 5.72 -4.96
CA ILE A 118 14.87 4.95 -4.65
C ILE A 118 14.66 4.99 -3.14
N ALA A 119 13.48 5.44 -2.70
CA ALA A 119 13.05 5.38 -1.32
C ALA A 119 11.92 4.35 -1.20
N VAL A 120 12.06 3.40 -0.29
CA VAL A 120 11.03 2.40 0.01
C VAL A 120 10.61 2.56 1.46
N TRP A 121 9.32 2.79 1.67
CA TRP A 121 8.74 3.00 2.99
C TRP A 121 7.68 1.92 3.26
N GLY A 122 7.50 1.56 4.52
CA GLY A 122 6.50 0.57 4.95
C GLY A 122 6.10 0.75 6.41
N TYR A 123 4.93 0.25 6.80
CA TYR A 123 4.41 0.31 8.17
C TYR A 123 5.24 -0.50 9.17
N SER A 124 5.84 -1.57 8.72
CA SER A 124 6.73 -2.39 9.54
C SER A 124 8.14 -1.93 9.31
N TYR A 125 8.86 -1.68 10.38
CA TYR A 125 10.26 -1.28 10.40
C TYR A 125 11.11 -2.06 9.38
N GLY A 126 11.33 -1.46 8.21
CA GLY A 126 12.17 -2.02 7.16
C GLY A 126 11.39 -2.61 5.99
N GLY A 127 10.95 -1.74 5.05
CA GLY A 127 10.56 -2.21 3.72
C GLY A 127 11.76 -2.90 3.06
N SER A 128 11.57 -4.09 2.51
CA SER A 128 12.60 -4.78 1.75
C SER A 128 12.54 -4.35 0.29
N LEU A 129 13.71 -4.19 -0.33
CA LEU A 129 13.84 -3.90 -1.75
C LEU A 129 14.73 -4.96 -2.39
N THR A 130 14.19 -5.69 -3.35
CA THR A 130 14.98 -6.58 -4.20
C THR A 130 15.31 -5.89 -5.51
N LEU A 131 16.60 -5.75 -5.83
CA LEU A 131 17.07 -5.33 -7.14
C LEU A 131 17.37 -6.57 -7.98
N GLU A 132 16.83 -6.64 -9.20
CA GLU A 132 17.06 -7.73 -10.13
C GLU A 132 17.25 -7.20 -11.56
N GLY A 133 17.72 -8.03 -12.47
CA GLY A 133 17.90 -7.71 -13.89
C GLY A 133 19.35 -7.70 -14.34
N ASN A 134 19.56 -7.34 -15.60
CA ASN A 134 20.87 -7.33 -16.27
C ASN A 134 21.33 -5.94 -16.70
N GLY A 135 20.63 -4.91 -16.27
CA GLY A 135 20.96 -3.54 -16.58
C GLY A 135 21.88 -2.89 -15.54
N SER A 136 22.20 -1.62 -15.76
CA SER A 136 22.90 -0.77 -14.81
C SER A 136 21.96 0.27 -14.22
N LEU A 137 22.20 0.65 -12.97
CA LEU A 137 21.49 1.71 -12.28
C LEU A 137 22.49 2.66 -11.65
N GLU A 138 22.55 3.88 -12.16
CA GLU A 138 23.32 4.97 -11.60
C GLU A 138 22.44 5.81 -10.68
N ILE A 139 22.90 6.04 -9.45
CA ILE A 139 22.22 6.88 -8.48
C ILE A 139 23.05 8.14 -8.27
N ASN A 140 22.48 9.27 -8.69
CA ASN A 140 23.12 10.56 -8.56
C ASN A 140 22.81 11.17 -7.18
N LYS A 141 23.83 11.27 -6.34
CA LYS A 141 23.74 12.06 -5.09
C LYS A 141 23.96 13.53 -5.43
N ASN A 142 22.94 14.32 -5.28
CA ASN A 142 23.10 15.79 -5.17
C ASN A 142 23.40 16.16 -3.73
#